data_a8eb241f38004851b97be4b76566cf69
#
_entry.id   a8eb241f38004851b97be4b76566cf69
#
_cell.length_a   1.000
_cell.length_b   1.000
_cell.length_c   1.000
_cell.angle_alpha   90.00
_cell.angle_beta   90.00
_cell.angle_gamma   90.00
#
_symmetry.space_group_name_H-M   'P 1'
#
loop_
_entity.id
_entity.type
_entity.pdbx_description
1 polymer ?
#
loop_
_entity_poly.entity_id
_entity_poly.type
_entity_poly.pdbx_seq_one_letter_code
_entity_poly.pdbx_strand_id
1 'polypeptide(L)'
;MPDTPVNIIDFHGLNDRTIPFSPAGPGNLGAGPDDTTIASDGYYYHIKMVHLTAVLGHMHCNMESVPYPTFMDGQHGFNCQRWSGCDMDKEVVHCNGNWTHDYPFNNRYIEGIIILWDFMKSHPQQPLIGF
;
A
#
# COMPACT_ATOMS: atom_id res chain seq x y z
N MET A 1 -0.55 10.30 -11.39
CA MET A 1 -0.10 10.59 -10.01
C MET A 1 -0.25 12.07 -9.76
N PRO A 2 -0.47 12.51 -8.53
CA PRO A 2 -0.59 13.94 -8.24
C PRO A 2 0.73 14.68 -8.53
N ASP A 3 0.64 15.87 -9.08
CA ASP A 3 1.81 16.72 -9.36
C ASP A 3 2.49 17.25 -8.08
N THR A 4 1.77 17.20 -6.97
CA THR A 4 2.27 17.60 -5.65
C THR A 4 2.37 16.38 -4.75
N PRO A 5 3.54 16.11 -4.12
CA PRO A 5 3.70 15.00 -3.21
C PRO A 5 2.72 15.05 -2.03
N VAL A 6 2.18 13.90 -1.66
CA VAL A 6 1.24 13.72 -0.56
C VAL A 6 1.68 12.55 0.32
N ASN A 7 1.28 12.55 1.59
CA ASN A 7 1.45 11.37 2.42
C ASN A 7 0.47 10.27 1.95
N ILE A 8 0.97 9.05 1.81
CA ILE A 8 0.20 7.91 1.30
C ILE A 8 0.21 6.80 2.34
N ILE A 9 -0.97 6.27 2.63
CA ILE A 9 -1.11 4.96 3.25
C ILE A 9 -1.89 4.04 2.33
N ASP A 10 -1.40 2.83 2.20
CA ASP A 10 -1.93 1.83 1.28
C ASP A 10 -2.04 0.48 1.98
N PHE A 11 -3.10 -0.26 1.68
CA PHE A 11 -3.37 -1.59 2.23
C PHE A 11 -3.52 -2.60 1.10
N HIS A 12 -2.90 -3.78 1.24
CA HIS A 12 -3.05 -4.83 0.24
C HIS A 12 -2.96 -6.23 0.85
N GLY A 13 -3.86 -7.12 0.42
CA GLY A 13 -3.87 -8.51 0.87
C GLY A 13 -2.82 -9.36 0.18
N LEU A 14 -2.04 -10.12 0.94
CA LEU A 14 -1.06 -11.07 0.37
C LEU A 14 -1.72 -12.22 -0.39
N ASN A 15 -2.98 -12.52 -0.08
CA ASN A 15 -3.79 -13.55 -0.74
C ASN A 15 -4.76 -12.97 -1.78
N ASP A 16 -4.52 -11.75 -2.23
CA ASP A 16 -5.31 -11.14 -3.30
C ASP A 16 -5.10 -11.91 -4.60
N ARG A 17 -6.20 -12.46 -5.14
CA ARG A 17 -6.22 -13.22 -6.39
C ARG A 17 -6.67 -12.38 -7.58
N THR A 18 -7.18 -11.19 -7.33
CA THR A 18 -7.61 -10.26 -8.37
C THR A 18 -6.45 -9.37 -8.80
N ILE A 19 -5.77 -8.76 -7.82
CA ILE A 19 -4.54 -7.99 -8.07
C ILE A 19 -3.42 -8.65 -7.26
N PRO A 20 -2.61 -9.54 -7.87
CA PRO A 20 -1.56 -10.25 -7.15
C PRO A 20 -0.57 -9.29 -6.49
N PHE A 21 -0.16 -9.60 -5.26
CA PHE A 21 0.83 -8.80 -4.53
C PHE A 21 2.22 -8.91 -5.18
N SER A 22 2.61 -10.11 -5.56
CA SER A 22 3.92 -10.40 -6.15
C SER A 22 3.82 -11.41 -7.29
N PRO A 23 4.86 -11.59 -8.11
CA PRO A 23 4.87 -12.58 -9.19
C PRO A 23 4.62 -14.01 -8.70
N ALA A 24 5.04 -14.33 -7.47
CA ALA A 24 4.81 -15.63 -6.85
C ALA A 24 3.52 -15.68 -6.00
N GLY A 25 2.75 -14.59 -5.98
CA GLY A 25 1.53 -14.48 -5.19
C GLY A 25 0.40 -15.36 -5.71
N PRO A 26 -0.52 -15.76 -4.84
CA PRO A 26 -1.70 -16.49 -5.26
C PRO A 26 -2.53 -15.63 -6.23
N GLY A 27 -3.14 -16.29 -7.23
CA GLY A 27 -3.95 -15.61 -8.23
C GLY A 27 -3.21 -15.11 -9.46
N ASN A 28 -1.89 -15.15 -9.49
CA ASN A 28 -1.15 -14.95 -10.72
C ASN A 28 -1.23 -16.23 -11.57
N LEU A 29 -1.94 -16.15 -12.68
CA LEU A 29 -2.15 -17.28 -13.60
C LEU A 29 -1.14 -17.30 -14.77
N GLY A 30 -0.24 -16.32 -14.83
CA GLY A 30 0.78 -16.22 -15.86
C GLY A 30 1.16 -14.78 -16.20
N ALA A 31 2.16 -14.66 -17.08
CA ALA A 31 2.58 -13.35 -17.59
C ALA A 31 1.56 -12.79 -18.59
N GLY A 32 1.25 -11.52 -18.46
CA GLY A 32 0.53 -10.72 -19.44
C GLY A 32 1.46 -9.82 -20.26
N PRO A 33 0.92 -8.98 -21.14
CA PRO A 33 1.68 -7.97 -21.86
C PRO A 33 2.14 -6.85 -20.91
N ASP A 34 3.20 -6.14 -21.31
CA ASP A 34 3.64 -4.90 -20.65
C ASP A 34 3.86 -5.03 -19.12
N ASP A 35 4.56 -6.08 -18.71
CA ASP A 35 4.84 -6.39 -17.28
C ASP A 35 3.60 -6.58 -16.40
N THR A 36 2.48 -6.94 -16.99
CA THR A 36 1.27 -7.32 -16.26
C THR A 36 1.23 -8.82 -15.98
N THR A 37 0.30 -9.22 -15.14
CA THR A 37 -0.05 -10.63 -14.87
C THR A 37 -1.51 -10.88 -15.22
N ILE A 38 -1.83 -12.13 -15.53
CA ILE A 38 -3.22 -12.58 -15.70
C ILE A 38 -3.78 -12.93 -14.32
N ALA A 39 -4.81 -12.25 -13.90
CA ALA A 39 -5.49 -12.52 -12.64
C ALA A 39 -6.60 -13.57 -12.76
N SER A 40 -7.14 -13.98 -11.63
CA SER A 40 -8.18 -15.02 -11.58
C SER A 40 -9.50 -14.65 -12.27
N ASP A 41 -9.74 -13.37 -12.49
CA ASP A 41 -10.88 -12.84 -13.25
C ASP A 41 -10.64 -12.75 -14.77
N GLY A 42 -9.43 -13.12 -15.22
CA GLY A 42 -9.04 -13.12 -16.64
C GLY A 42 -8.54 -11.79 -17.17
N TYR A 43 -8.45 -10.76 -16.34
CA TYR A 43 -7.91 -9.45 -16.74
C TYR A 43 -6.41 -9.34 -16.46
N TYR A 44 -5.77 -8.33 -17.06
CA TYR A 44 -4.36 -8.03 -16.89
C TYR A 44 -4.18 -6.90 -15.87
N TYR A 45 -3.33 -7.15 -14.88
CA TYR A 45 -3.00 -6.17 -13.84
C TYR A 45 -1.49 -6.07 -13.63
N HIS A 46 -1.01 -4.89 -13.31
CA HIS A 46 0.30 -4.77 -12.69
C HIS A 46 0.25 -5.34 -11.27
N ILE A 47 1.23 -6.14 -10.92
CA ILE A 47 1.36 -6.63 -9.54
C ILE A 47 1.57 -5.45 -8.58
N LYS A 48 1.09 -5.60 -7.34
CA LYS A 48 1.12 -4.53 -6.36
C LYS A 48 2.53 -3.97 -6.10
N MET A 49 3.53 -4.82 -6.07
CA MET A 49 4.93 -4.39 -5.85
C MET A 49 5.43 -3.46 -6.96
N VAL A 50 5.04 -3.69 -8.21
CA VAL A 50 5.40 -2.79 -9.33
C VAL A 50 4.79 -1.42 -9.13
N HIS A 51 3.52 -1.38 -8.76
CA HIS A 51 2.82 -0.13 -8.47
C HIS A 51 3.45 0.63 -7.29
N LEU A 52 3.74 -0.06 -6.20
CA LEU A 52 4.40 0.53 -5.03
C LEU A 52 5.77 1.13 -5.39
N THR A 53 6.59 0.38 -6.13
CA THR A 53 7.90 0.84 -6.58
C THR A 53 7.78 2.09 -7.47
N ALA A 54 6.79 2.13 -8.35
CA ALA A 54 6.54 3.29 -9.21
C ALA A 54 6.15 4.53 -8.38
N VAL A 55 5.32 4.37 -7.35
CA VAL A 55 4.96 5.45 -6.43
C VAL A 55 6.19 5.98 -5.68
N LEU A 56 7.00 5.09 -5.13
CA LEU A 56 8.23 5.45 -4.40
C LEU A 56 9.22 6.20 -5.30
N GLY A 57 9.41 5.73 -6.52
CA GLY A 57 10.26 6.38 -7.51
C GLY A 57 9.74 7.76 -7.93
N HIS A 58 8.43 7.89 -8.15
CA HIS A 58 7.81 9.16 -8.52
C HIS A 58 7.94 10.22 -7.42
N MET A 59 7.86 9.79 -6.16
CA MET A 59 7.98 10.67 -5.00
C MET A 59 9.42 10.84 -4.51
N HIS A 60 10.40 10.25 -5.18
CA HIS A 60 11.83 10.26 -4.83
C HIS A 60 12.10 9.81 -3.37
N CYS A 61 11.34 8.83 -2.89
CA CYS A 61 11.53 8.30 -1.55
C CYS A 61 12.83 7.50 -1.41
N ASN A 62 13.34 7.39 -0.19
CA ASN A 62 14.36 6.38 0.11
C ASN A 62 13.81 4.99 -0.23
N MET A 63 14.62 4.17 -0.88
CA MET A 63 14.17 2.82 -1.30
C MET A 63 14.20 1.79 -0.17
N GLU A 64 14.83 2.11 0.96
CA GLU A 64 14.83 1.26 2.15
C GLU A 64 13.67 1.64 3.07
N SER A 65 12.87 0.63 3.41
CA SER A 65 11.78 0.79 4.36
C SER A 65 12.22 0.50 5.79
N VAL A 66 11.47 1.05 6.72
CA VAL A 66 11.52 0.67 8.13
C VAL A 66 10.14 0.21 8.59
N PRO A 67 10.05 -0.66 9.61
CA PRO A 67 8.75 -1.02 10.17
C PRO A 67 7.98 0.23 10.61
N TYR A 68 6.71 0.30 10.22
CA TYR A 68 5.82 1.36 10.68
C TYR A 68 5.11 0.88 11.96
N PRO A 69 5.41 1.48 13.11
CA PRO A 69 4.86 1.01 14.37
C PRO A 69 3.36 1.33 14.43
N THR A 70 2.57 0.30 14.60
CA THR A 70 1.15 0.40 14.94
C THR A 70 0.93 -0.35 16.25
N PHE A 71 -0.03 0.06 17.07
CA PHE A 71 -0.31 -0.69 18.28
C PHE A 71 -0.90 -2.09 18.01
N MET A 72 -1.30 -2.31 16.75
CA MET A 72 -1.80 -3.60 16.23
C MET A 72 -0.71 -4.42 15.54
N ASP A 73 0.53 -3.96 15.57
CA ASP A 73 1.63 -4.61 14.87
C ASP A 73 1.82 -6.05 15.35
N GLY A 74 1.84 -6.97 14.40
CA GLY A 74 2.01 -8.39 14.63
C GLY A 74 0.86 -9.12 15.32
N GLN A 75 -0.13 -8.43 15.88
CA GLN A 75 -1.22 -9.08 16.62
C GLN A 75 -2.32 -9.63 15.71
N HIS A 76 -2.61 -8.95 14.61
CA HIS A 76 -3.72 -9.31 13.73
C HIS A 76 -3.29 -9.57 12.29
N GLY A 77 -2.01 -9.81 12.07
CA GLY A 77 -1.44 -10.12 10.77
C GLY A 77 -1.25 -8.91 9.86
N PHE A 78 -1.26 -7.69 10.40
CA PHE A 78 -0.80 -6.51 9.69
C PHE A 78 0.72 -6.40 9.75
N ASN A 79 1.31 -6.14 8.60
CA ASN A 79 2.72 -5.81 8.47
C ASN A 79 2.80 -4.49 7.70
N CYS A 80 3.17 -3.42 8.40
CA CYS A 80 3.27 -2.09 7.82
C CYS A 80 4.73 -1.68 7.70
N GLN A 81 5.10 -1.17 6.54
CA GLN A 81 6.41 -0.62 6.23
C GLN A 81 6.28 0.84 5.84
N ARG A 82 7.27 1.64 6.19
CA ARG A 82 7.33 3.06 5.90
C ARG A 82 8.55 3.38 5.05
N TRP A 83 8.35 4.15 4.00
CA TRP A 83 9.40 4.82 3.23
C TRP A 83 9.31 6.30 3.50
N SER A 84 10.43 6.87 3.90
CA SER A 84 10.59 8.29 4.21
C SER A 84 11.60 8.94 3.25
N GLY A 85 11.91 10.21 3.49
CA GLY A 85 12.82 10.95 2.63
C GLY A 85 12.25 11.26 1.25
N CYS A 86 10.94 11.18 1.11
CA CYS A 86 10.24 11.57 -0.10
C CYS A 86 10.23 13.09 -0.27
N ASP A 87 9.93 13.55 -1.48
CA ASP A 87 9.82 14.98 -1.77
C ASP A 87 8.87 15.68 -0.79
N MET A 88 9.23 16.91 -0.40
CA MET A 88 8.49 17.74 0.55
C MET A 88 8.24 17.07 1.91
N ASP A 89 9.19 16.26 2.38
CA ASP A 89 9.10 15.55 3.66
C ASP A 89 7.84 14.66 3.80
N LYS A 90 7.37 14.13 2.67
CA LYS A 90 6.27 13.17 2.66
C LYS A 90 6.77 11.76 2.95
N GLU A 91 5.81 10.88 3.19
CA GLU A 91 6.09 9.46 3.39
C GLU A 91 5.05 8.57 2.73
N VAL A 92 5.46 7.34 2.46
CA VAL A 92 4.60 6.27 1.99
C VAL A 92 4.59 5.16 3.04
N VAL A 93 3.41 4.76 3.45
CA VAL A 93 3.20 3.59 4.32
C VAL A 93 2.44 2.54 3.52
N HIS A 94 2.93 1.31 3.54
CA HIS A 94 2.24 0.17 2.95
C HIS A 94 2.01 -0.89 4.00
N CYS A 95 0.77 -1.30 4.17
CA CYS A 95 0.36 -2.36 5.08
C CYS A 95 -0.14 -3.57 4.28
N ASN A 96 0.42 -4.72 4.55
CA ASN A 96 -0.06 -5.97 4.00
C ASN A 96 -0.44 -6.95 5.12
N GLY A 97 -1.12 -8.01 4.73
CA GLY A 97 -1.51 -9.04 5.67
C GLY A 97 -2.23 -10.19 4.97
N ASN A 98 -2.65 -11.15 5.76
CA ASN A 98 -3.19 -12.41 5.28
C ASN A 98 -4.69 -12.30 4.98
N TRP A 99 -5.06 -11.40 4.06
CA TRP A 99 -6.43 -11.27 3.53
C TRP A 99 -6.44 -11.31 2.01
N THR A 100 -7.64 -11.39 1.44
CA THR A 100 -7.89 -11.46 0.00
C THR A 100 -8.10 -10.06 -0.59
N HIS A 101 -8.73 -9.98 -1.76
CA HIS A 101 -9.09 -8.72 -2.42
C HIS A 101 -10.07 -7.87 -1.61
N ASP A 102 -10.91 -8.52 -0.84
CA ASP A 102 -11.78 -7.83 0.11
C ASP A 102 -10.92 -7.24 1.22
N TYR A 103 -10.83 -5.97 1.27
CA TYR A 103 -9.99 -5.19 2.18
C TYR A 103 -9.95 -5.74 3.61
N PRO A 104 -8.97 -5.31 4.44
CA PRO A 104 -8.87 -5.73 5.84
C PRO A 104 -10.15 -5.50 6.65
N PHE A 105 -11.14 -4.98 6.00
CA PHE A 105 -12.44 -4.62 6.54
C PHE A 105 -13.41 -5.81 6.71
N ASN A 106 -13.20 -6.95 6.07
CA ASN A 106 -14.15 -8.06 6.19
C ASN A 106 -14.09 -8.80 7.52
N ASN A 107 -12.88 -9.08 8.02
CA ASN A 107 -12.71 -9.78 9.30
C ASN A 107 -11.84 -9.02 10.30
N ARG A 108 -11.28 -7.87 9.89
CA ARG A 108 -10.34 -7.05 10.67
C ARG A 108 -10.62 -5.57 10.50
N TYR A 109 -11.86 -5.30 10.42
CA TYR A 109 -12.48 -4.04 10.11
C TYR A 109 -12.00 -2.89 11.02
N ILE A 110 -11.97 -3.16 12.32
CA ILE A 110 -11.62 -2.13 13.31
C ILE A 110 -10.13 -1.81 13.25
N GLU A 111 -9.29 -2.82 13.11
CA GLU A 111 -7.83 -2.67 13.09
C GLU A 111 -7.33 -1.84 11.91
N GLY A 112 -7.84 -2.12 10.72
CA GLY A 112 -7.50 -1.36 9.52
C GLY A 112 -7.91 0.11 9.63
N ILE A 113 -9.10 0.37 10.18
CA ILE A 113 -9.59 1.74 10.42
C ILE A 113 -8.74 2.45 11.46
N ILE A 114 -8.33 1.79 12.53
CA ILE A 114 -7.49 2.40 13.56
C ILE A 114 -6.12 2.80 12.98
N ILE A 115 -5.48 1.91 12.21
CA ILE A 115 -4.21 2.21 11.55
C ILE A 115 -4.36 3.41 10.62
N LEU A 116 -5.40 3.42 9.79
CA LEU A 116 -5.70 4.53 8.89
C LEU A 116 -5.93 5.84 9.66
N TRP A 117 -6.72 5.79 10.73
CA TRP A 117 -7.02 6.95 11.55
C TRP A 117 -5.77 7.51 12.24
N ASP A 118 -4.90 6.65 12.77
CA ASP A 118 -3.66 7.06 13.41
C ASP A 118 -2.70 7.69 12.39
N PHE A 119 -2.63 7.13 11.18
CA PHE A 119 -1.88 7.75 10.08
C PHE A 119 -2.43 9.14 9.76
N MET A 120 -3.73 9.29 9.58
CA MET A 120 -4.36 10.58 9.29
C MET A 120 -4.13 11.62 10.40
N LYS A 121 -4.18 11.23 11.66
CA LYS A 121 -3.90 12.12 12.80
C LYS A 121 -2.45 12.57 12.84
N SER A 122 -1.52 11.70 12.48
CA SER A 122 -0.08 12.02 12.46
C SER A 122 0.31 12.92 11.29
N HIS A 123 -0.56 13.03 10.26
CA HIS A 123 -0.37 13.86 9.08
C HIS A 123 -1.52 14.86 8.92
N PRO A 124 -1.71 15.78 9.87
CA PRO A 124 -2.76 16.77 9.75
C PRO A 124 -2.56 17.56 8.47
N GLN A 125 -3.62 17.72 7.70
CA GLN A 125 -3.58 18.56 6.51
C GLN A 125 -3.21 19.98 6.98
N GLN A 126 -2.20 20.55 6.36
CA GLN A 126 -1.95 21.97 6.54
C GLN A 126 -3.19 22.72 6.03
N PRO A 127 -3.72 23.65 6.81
CA PRO A 127 -4.80 24.49 6.31
C PRO A 127 -4.35 25.10 4.99
N LEU A 128 -5.22 25.08 3.99
CA LEU A 128 -4.97 25.82 2.76
C LEU A 128 -4.86 27.28 3.13
N ILE A 129 -3.63 27.73 3.40
CA ILE A 129 -3.35 29.13 3.70
C ILE A 129 -3.34 29.84 2.35
N GLY A 130 -4.34 30.65 2.16
CA GLY A 130 -4.32 31.75 1.20
C GLY A 130 -5.07 31.51 -0.10
N PHE A 131 -6.20 32.01 -0.07
CA PHE A 131 -6.77 32.65 -1.25
C PHE A 131 -6.81 34.16 -0.98
#